data_dad684a75ce1c72bc6f67d0e403fc37f
#
_entry.id   dad684a75ce1c72bc6f67d0e403fc37f
#
_cell.length_a   1.000
_cell.length_b   1.000
_cell.length_c   1.000
_cell.angle_alpha   90.00
_cell.angle_beta   90.00
_cell.angle_gamma   90.00
#
_symmetry.space_group_name_H-M   'P 1'
#
loop_
_entity.id
_entity.type
_entity.pdbx_description
1 polymer ?
#
loop_
_entity_poly.entity_id
_entity_poly.type
_entity_poly.pdbx_seq_one_letter_code
_entity_poly.pdbx_strand_id
1 'polypeptide(L)'
;MSLEGDIYRICSREAGRVAVCMLPESRIYAAHFPGHPVTPGAVLVRMAVELLDCPVSGAKEIRFLCPVPPDAQDLVFSFEPFGPDGWSATISDSRTVYAKMRLTK
;
A
#
# COMPACT_ATOMS: atom_id res chain seq x y z
N MET A 1 6.44 -13.97 4.12
CA MET A 1 5.70 -14.21 2.86
C MET A 1 5.42 -12.88 2.18
N SER A 2 5.77 -12.76 0.93
CA SER A 2 5.57 -11.52 0.17
C SER A 2 4.21 -11.52 -0.52
N LEU A 3 3.58 -10.34 -0.58
CA LEU A 3 2.33 -10.15 -1.32
C LEU A 3 2.59 -9.83 -2.80
N GLU A 4 3.83 -9.50 -3.13
CA GLU A 4 4.20 -9.22 -4.52
C GLU A 4 4.00 -10.43 -5.39
N GLY A 5 3.39 -10.25 -6.57
CA GLY A 5 3.09 -11.33 -7.49
C GLY A 5 1.74 -11.99 -7.24
N ASP A 6 1.18 -11.84 -6.03
CA ASP A 6 -0.13 -12.38 -5.67
C ASP A 6 -1.19 -11.28 -5.62
N ILE A 7 -0.86 -10.17 -4.98
CA ILE A 7 -1.80 -9.06 -4.79
C ILE A 7 -1.42 -7.86 -5.65
N TYR A 8 -0.13 -7.61 -5.83
CA TYR A 8 0.36 -6.49 -6.61
C TYR A 8 1.64 -6.85 -7.34
N ARG A 9 2.00 -6.01 -8.31
CA ARG A 9 3.27 -6.09 -9.04
C ARG A 9 3.93 -4.71 -9.01
N ILE A 10 5.24 -4.69 -8.77
CA ILE A 10 6.00 -3.44 -8.79
C ILE A 10 6.22 -3.02 -10.24
N CYS A 11 5.83 -1.80 -10.57
CA CYS A 11 6.00 -1.23 -11.90
C CYS A 11 7.26 -0.38 -12.00
N SER A 12 7.59 0.38 -10.94
CA SER A 12 8.81 1.17 -10.89
C SER A 12 9.20 1.43 -9.44
N ARG A 13 10.47 1.66 -9.22
CA ARG A 13 10.98 1.96 -7.89
C ARG A 13 12.02 3.06 -7.99
N GLU A 14 11.80 4.13 -7.23
CA GLU A 14 12.73 5.25 -7.08
C GLU A 14 12.97 5.47 -5.59
N ALA A 15 13.97 6.29 -5.26
CA ALA A 15 14.25 6.59 -3.86
C ALA A 15 13.00 7.19 -3.19
N GLY A 16 12.48 6.50 -2.18
CA GLY A 16 11.32 6.95 -1.43
C GLY A 16 9.98 6.78 -2.12
N ARG A 17 9.94 6.22 -3.33
CA ARG A 17 8.67 6.04 -4.06
C ARG A 17 8.65 4.73 -4.82
N VAL A 18 7.54 4.02 -4.71
CA VAL A 18 7.34 2.76 -5.43
C VAL A 18 5.97 2.80 -6.09
N ALA A 19 5.93 2.60 -7.39
CA ALA A 19 4.68 2.50 -8.15
C ALA A 19 4.35 1.04 -8.37
N VAL A 20 3.10 0.67 -8.09
CA VAL A 20 2.63 -0.71 -8.24
C VAL A 20 1.34 -0.74 -9.03
N CYS A 21 1.04 -1.92 -9.59
CA CYS A 21 -0.23 -2.22 -10.20
C CYS A 21 -0.89 -3.32 -9.37
N MET A 22 -2.16 -3.12 -9.03
CA MET A 22 -2.92 -4.15 -8.34
C MET A 22 -3.27 -5.28 -9.31
N LEU A 23 -3.39 -6.49 -8.78
CA LEU A 23 -3.72 -7.67 -9.58
C LEU A 23 -5.19 -8.03 -9.32
N PRO A 24 -6.10 -7.71 -10.23
CA PRO A 24 -7.53 -7.89 -9.98
C PRO A 24 -7.95 -9.35 -9.87
N GLU A 25 -7.15 -10.29 -10.35
CA GLU A 25 -7.43 -11.72 -10.24
C GLU A 25 -7.08 -12.29 -8.87
N SER A 26 -6.49 -11.50 -8.00
CA SER A 26 -6.11 -11.98 -6.68
C SER A 26 -7.31 -12.53 -5.91
N ARG A 27 -7.09 -13.64 -5.22
CA ARG A 27 -8.14 -14.30 -4.42
C ARG A 27 -8.68 -13.42 -3.31
N ILE A 28 -7.94 -12.41 -2.90
CA ILE A 28 -8.35 -11.52 -1.82
C ILE A 28 -9.67 -10.81 -2.16
N TYR A 29 -9.89 -10.50 -3.44
CA TYR A 29 -11.10 -9.79 -3.85
C TYR A 29 -12.32 -10.70 -3.87
N ALA A 30 -12.13 -11.99 -4.09
CA ALA A 30 -13.22 -12.96 -4.04
C ALA A 30 -13.67 -13.21 -2.59
N ALA A 31 -12.75 -13.11 -1.64
CA ALA A 31 -13.03 -13.39 -0.24
C ALA A 31 -13.59 -12.19 0.51
N HIS A 32 -13.37 -10.96 0.01
CA HIS A 32 -13.77 -9.73 0.71
C HIS A 32 -14.70 -8.90 -0.18
N PHE A 33 -15.82 -8.48 0.40
CA PHE A 33 -16.80 -7.58 -0.25
C PHE A 33 -17.27 -8.10 -1.61
N PRO A 34 -17.90 -9.30 -1.68
CA PRO A 34 -18.42 -9.81 -2.96
C PRO A 34 -19.36 -8.79 -3.61
N GLY A 35 -19.16 -8.55 -4.90
CA GLY A 35 -19.96 -7.58 -5.65
C GLY A 35 -19.40 -6.15 -5.61
N HIS A 36 -18.57 -5.83 -4.62
CA HIS A 36 -17.92 -4.52 -4.51
C HIS A 36 -16.48 -4.72 -4.05
N PRO A 37 -15.63 -5.30 -4.88
CA PRO A 37 -14.28 -5.63 -4.45
C PRO A 37 -13.46 -4.38 -4.20
N VAL A 38 -12.85 -4.31 -3.01
CA VAL A 38 -11.91 -3.25 -2.64
C VAL A 38 -10.72 -3.91 -1.94
N THR A 39 -9.57 -3.24 -1.97
CA THR A 39 -8.40 -3.75 -1.29
C THR A 39 -8.55 -3.49 0.22
N PRO A 40 -8.53 -4.54 1.05
CA PRO A 40 -8.64 -4.35 2.50
C PRO A 40 -7.53 -3.49 3.06
N GLY A 41 -7.86 -2.65 4.05
CA GLY A 41 -6.89 -1.76 4.67
C GLY A 41 -5.68 -2.48 5.24
N ALA A 42 -5.88 -3.63 5.87
CA ALA A 42 -4.78 -4.43 6.42
C ALA A 42 -3.78 -4.84 5.34
N VAL A 43 -4.25 -5.10 4.14
CA VAL A 43 -3.39 -5.45 3.00
C VAL A 43 -2.57 -4.24 2.57
N LEU A 44 -3.17 -3.05 2.54
CA LEU A 44 -2.46 -1.83 2.19
C LEU A 44 -1.33 -1.54 3.19
N VAL A 45 -1.58 -1.74 4.47
CA VAL A 45 -0.56 -1.56 5.50
C VAL A 45 0.60 -2.55 5.27
N ARG A 46 0.28 -3.81 5.00
CA ARG A 46 1.29 -4.81 4.76
C ARG A 46 2.10 -4.52 3.50
N MET A 47 1.44 -4.05 2.44
CA MET A 47 2.15 -3.63 1.24
C MET A 47 3.14 -2.50 1.54
N ALA A 48 2.72 -1.50 2.33
CA ALA A 48 3.61 -0.41 2.69
C ALA A 48 4.84 -0.92 3.43
N VAL A 49 4.67 -1.84 4.37
CA VAL A 49 5.78 -2.44 5.09
C VAL A 49 6.73 -3.18 4.16
N GLU A 50 6.19 -3.97 3.23
CA GLU A 50 7.01 -4.70 2.26
C GLU A 50 7.77 -3.76 1.33
N LEU A 51 7.10 -2.73 0.85
CA LEU A 51 7.67 -1.83 -0.15
C LEU A 51 8.71 -0.87 0.43
N LEU A 52 8.62 -0.56 1.72
CA LEU A 52 9.61 0.27 2.37
C LEU A 52 11.00 -0.41 2.42
N ASP A 53 11.00 -1.73 2.53
CA ASP A 53 12.22 -2.55 2.52
C ASP A 53 13.21 -2.16 3.64
N CYS A 54 12.67 -1.80 4.80
CA CYS A 54 13.40 -1.51 6.02
C CYS A 54 12.71 -2.21 7.17
N PRO A 55 13.42 -2.55 8.26
CA PRO A 55 12.77 -3.15 9.41
C PRO A 55 11.71 -2.23 10.00
N VAL A 56 10.50 -2.75 10.16
CA VAL A 56 9.36 -2.02 10.69
C VAL A 56 8.76 -2.84 11.83
N SER A 57 8.58 -2.21 12.99
CA SER A 57 7.97 -2.87 14.14
C SER A 57 6.45 -2.65 14.21
N GLY A 58 5.96 -1.60 13.57
CA GLY A 58 4.52 -1.33 13.62
C GLY A 58 4.09 -0.21 12.71
N ALA A 59 2.77 -0.05 12.62
CA ALA A 59 2.14 1.05 11.90
C ALA A 59 1.16 1.73 12.83
N LYS A 60 1.05 3.05 12.73
CA LYS A 60 0.14 3.83 13.56
C LYS A 60 -0.40 5.04 12.80
N GLU A 61 -1.40 5.68 13.39
CA GLU A 61 -2.05 6.85 12.80
C GLU A 61 -2.49 6.58 11.37
N ILE A 62 -3.10 5.41 11.18
CA ILE A 62 -3.52 4.95 9.87
C ILE A 62 -4.84 5.60 9.50
N ARG A 63 -4.89 6.23 8.34
CA ARG A 63 -6.11 6.85 7.81
C ARG A 63 -6.38 6.28 6.43
N PHE A 64 -7.56 5.71 6.27
CA PHE A 64 -8.04 5.25 4.96
C PHE A 64 -9.02 6.31 4.44
N LEU A 65 -8.63 7.01 3.37
CA LEU A 65 -9.37 8.16 2.85
C LEU A 65 -10.29 7.77 1.70
N CYS A 66 -9.85 6.84 0.87
CA CYS A 66 -10.62 6.35 -0.26
C CYS A 66 -10.33 4.86 -0.47
N PRO A 67 -11.32 4.08 -0.93
CA PRO A 67 -11.06 2.68 -1.25
C PRO A 67 -10.12 2.53 -2.44
N VAL A 68 -9.23 1.53 -2.40
CA VAL A 68 -8.37 1.20 -3.52
C VAL A 68 -9.05 0.10 -4.33
N PRO A 69 -9.38 0.37 -5.61
CA PRO A 69 -10.04 -0.64 -6.44
C PRO A 69 -9.09 -1.77 -6.83
N PRO A 70 -9.60 -2.95 -7.17
CA PRO A 70 -8.77 -4.10 -7.50
C PRO A 70 -7.96 -3.95 -8.78
N ASP A 71 -8.37 -3.05 -9.65
CA ASP A 71 -7.71 -2.80 -10.93
C ASP A 71 -6.87 -1.52 -10.94
N ALA A 72 -6.52 -0.99 -9.75
CA ALA A 72 -5.73 0.23 -9.66
C ALA A 72 -4.39 0.07 -10.36
N GLN A 73 -4.07 1.03 -11.22
CA GLN A 73 -2.80 1.15 -11.93
C GLN A 73 -2.07 2.37 -11.40
N ASP A 74 -0.74 2.36 -11.47
CA ASP A 74 0.09 3.48 -11.05
C ASP A 74 -0.20 3.93 -9.62
N LEU A 75 -0.46 2.99 -8.74
CA LEU A 75 -0.64 3.24 -7.32
C LEU A 75 0.74 3.50 -6.72
N VAL A 76 0.94 4.68 -6.13
CA VAL A 76 2.24 5.11 -5.65
C VAL A 76 2.29 5.07 -4.13
N PHE A 77 3.28 4.36 -3.61
CA PHE A 77 3.63 4.35 -2.19
C PHE A 77 4.82 5.29 -2.01
N SER A 78 4.60 6.41 -1.31
CA SER A 78 5.63 7.42 -1.05
C SER A 78 6.03 7.34 0.40
N PHE A 79 7.35 7.30 0.65
CA PHE A 79 7.88 7.19 2.01
C PHE A 79 8.83 8.34 2.27
N GLU A 80 8.63 9.02 3.40
CA GLU A 80 9.51 10.10 3.84
C GLU A 80 9.92 9.84 5.29
N PRO A 81 11.18 10.11 5.66
CA PRO A 81 11.58 9.99 7.06
C PRO A 81 10.69 10.86 7.95
N PHE A 82 10.29 10.34 9.07
CA PHE A 82 9.47 11.05 10.04
C PHE A 82 10.02 10.79 11.44
N GLY A 83 10.65 11.79 12.01
CA GLY A 83 11.32 11.64 13.29
C GLY A 83 12.56 10.76 13.19
N PRO A 84 13.19 10.42 14.32
CA PRO A 84 14.41 9.62 14.32
C PRO A 84 14.18 8.14 14.01
N ASP A 85 12.95 7.62 14.20
CA ASP A 85 12.71 6.19 14.19
C ASP A 85 11.54 5.76 13.30
N GLY A 86 11.23 6.54 12.28
CA GLY A 86 10.09 6.12 11.47
C GLY A 86 9.98 6.81 10.13
N TRP A 87 8.87 6.53 9.47
CA TRP A 87 8.54 7.07 8.15
C TRP A 87 7.07 7.45 8.08
N SER A 88 6.79 8.44 7.26
CA SER A 88 5.43 8.76 6.84
C SER A 88 5.21 8.10 5.49
N ALA A 89 4.15 7.29 5.37
CA ALA A 89 3.81 6.60 4.14
C ALA A 89 2.50 7.14 3.59
N THR A 90 2.46 7.41 2.30
CA THR A 90 1.27 7.89 1.62
C THR A 90 1.01 7.00 0.41
N ILE A 91 -0.24 6.56 0.25
CA ILE A 91 -0.67 5.77 -0.89
C ILE A 91 -1.57 6.64 -1.75
N SER A 92 -1.17 6.87 -3.00
CA SER A 92 -1.88 7.82 -3.87
C SER A 92 -1.71 7.45 -5.34
N ASP A 93 -2.51 8.09 -6.18
CA ASP A 93 -2.27 8.13 -7.62
C ASP A 93 -2.28 9.59 -8.07
N SER A 94 -2.41 9.84 -9.37
CA SER A 94 -2.35 11.21 -9.90
C SER A 94 -3.54 12.08 -9.47
N ARG A 95 -4.60 11.49 -8.92
CA ARG A 95 -5.84 12.22 -8.60
C ARG A 95 -6.28 12.08 -7.15
N THR A 96 -5.90 11.00 -6.49
CA THR A 96 -6.51 10.61 -5.22
C THR A 96 -5.44 10.19 -4.22
N VAL A 97 -5.60 10.64 -2.98
CA VAL A 97 -4.85 10.08 -1.85
C VAL A 97 -5.73 9.04 -1.20
N TYR A 98 -5.29 7.80 -1.20
CA TYR A 98 -6.07 6.68 -0.70
C TYR A 98 -5.85 6.42 0.79
N ALA A 99 -4.63 6.56 1.26
CA ALA A 99 -4.32 6.28 2.65
C ALA A 99 -3.05 7.00 3.09
N LYS A 100 -2.95 7.24 4.40
CA LYS A 100 -1.75 7.77 5.05
C LYS A 100 -1.52 7.01 6.33
N MET A 101 -0.25 6.79 6.66
CA MET A 101 0.10 6.08 7.89
C MET A 101 1.53 6.40 8.31
N ARG A 102 1.86 6.06 9.54
CA ARG A 102 3.23 6.12 10.03
C ARG A 102 3.73 4.71 10.27
N LEU A 103 4.96 4.46 9.81
CA LEU A 103 5.65 3.20 10.02
C LEU A 103 6.78 3.44 11.00
N THR A 104 6.90 2.60 12.00
CA THR A 104 7.88 2.75 13.08
C THR A 104 8.90 1.61 13.04
N LYS A 105 10.13 1.94 13.42
CA LYS A 105 11.16 0.92 13.56
C LYS A 105 10.86 -0.04 14.69
#